data_3dfb4b3790c3ac1f753ee8ef1520502d
#
_entry.id   3dfb4b3790c3ac1f753ee8ef1520502d
#
_cell.length_a   1.000
_cell.length_b   1.000
_cell.length_c   1.000
_cell.angle_alpha   90.00
_cell.angle_beta   90.00
_cell.angle_gamma   90.00
#
_symmetry.space_group_name_H-M   'P 1'
#
loop_
_entity.id
_entity.type
_entity.pdbx_description
1 polymer ?
#
loop_
_entity_poly.entity_id
_entity_poly.type
_entity_poly.pdbx_seq_one_letter_code
_entity_poly.pdbx_strand_id
1 'polypeptide(L)'
;ERIKMSRLRQTIAKRLKEAQNNAAMLTTFNEVDMSNIISMRKDNQEDFQNSYGIKLGFMSFFVKACIVGLKLFPAINAEVENDEMVYKNYYNVSFAVGTEKGLVVPVLKNADEMSFADIEKNIKDLSDKAKNGSLTIEDLQGGTFTISNGGVYGSMLSTPILNPPQSAVLGMHNIVERPVVVDG
;
A
#
# COMPACT_ATOMS: atom_id res chain seq x y z
N GLU A 1 11.97 34.34 -6.85
CA GLU A 1 10.51 34.37 -6.82
C GLU A 1 9.99 33.66 -5.58
N ARG A 2 8.95 34.17 -4.93
CA ARG A 2 8.31 33.56 -3.77
C ARG A 2 6.87 33.23 -4.11
N ILE A 3 6.53 31.92 -4.10
CA ILE A 3 5.18 31.43 -4.39
C ILE A 3 4.62 30.80 -3.11
N LYS A 4 3.41 31.19 -2.73
CA LYS A 4 2.71 30.64 -1.55
C LYS A 4 2.27 29.21 -1.82
N MET A 5 2.64 28.29 -0.94
CA MET A 5 2.18 26.89 -1.00
C MET A 5 0.67 26.80 -0.78
N SER A 6 0.02 25.88 -1.51
CA SER A 6 -1.37 25.54 -1.26
C SER A 6 -1.58 24.92 0.14
N ARG A 7 -2.78 25.06 0.71
CA ARG A 7 -3.10 24.49 2.04
C ARG A 7 -2.86 22.96 2.09
N LEU A 8 -3.21 22.26 1.00
CA LEU A 8 -2.96 20.82 0.89
C LEU A 8 -1.48 20.48 0.99
N ARG A 9 -0.61 21.19 0.24
CA ARG A 9 0.84 20.98 0.30
C ARG A 9 1.42 21.27 1.68
N GLN A 10 0.95 22.33 2.34
CA GLN A 10 1.35 22.63 3.71
C GLN A 10 0.99 21.51 4.67
N THR A 11 -0.23 20.96 4.58
CA THR A 11 -0.69 19.85 5.41
C THR A 11 0.10 18.58 5.15
N ILE A 12 0.37 18.23 3.89
CA ILE A 12 1.18 17.08 3.52
C ILE A 12 2.60 17.22 4.09
N ALA A 13 3.24 18.37 3.87
CA ALA A 13 4.60 18.61 4.37
C ALA A 13 4.68 18.48 5.90
N LYS A 14 3.71 19.06 6.62
CA LYS A 14 3.62 18.96 8.08
C LYS A 14 3.48 17.50 8.53
N ARG A 15 2.52 16.75 7.99
CA ARG A 15 2.27 15.35 8.37
C ARG A 15 3.48 14.45 8.10
N LEU A 16 4.10 14.58 6.92
CA LEU A 16 5.28 13.78 6.58
C LEU A 16 6.45 14.09 7.51
N LYS A 17 6.66 15.37 7.84
CA LYS A 17 7.72 15.76 8.75
C LYS A 17 7.45 15.31 10.19
N GLU A 18 6.22 15.38 10.64
CA GLU A 18 5.81 14.86 11.96
C GLU A 18 6.04 13.34 12.04
N ALA A 19 5.70 12.58 10.99
CA ALA A 19 5.96 11.14 10.94
C ALA A 19 7.46 10.84 11.11
N GLN A 20 8.34 11.55 10.40
CA GLN A 20 9.78 11.39 10.53
C GLN A 20 10.34 11.81 11.90
N ASN A 21 9.76 12.81 12.54
CA ASN A 21 10.22 13.29 13.84
C ASN A 21 9.79 12.35 14.98
N ASN A 22 8.65 11.68 14.84
CA ASN A 22 8.05 10.86 15.90
C ASN A 22 8.43 9.38 15.83
N ALA A 23 9.04 8.92 14.75
CA ALA A 23 9.40 7.51 14.58
C ALA A 23 10.88 7.34 14.24
N ALA A 24 11.53 6.39 14.91
CA ALA A 24 12.84 5.88 14.52
C ALA A 24 12.66 4.88 13.37
N MET A 25 12.59 5.37 12.13
CA MET A 25 12.35 4.54 10.97
C MET A 25 13.56 3.71 10.60
N LEU A 26 13.39 2.40 10.47
CA LEU A 26 14.34 1.48 9.88
C LEU A 26 13.76 0.94 8.57
N THR A 27 14.55 0.93 7.50
CA THR A 27 14.16 0.31 6.24
C THR A 27 15.00 -0.94 6.00
N THR A 28 14.32 -2.03 5.64
CA THR A 28 14.95 -3.25 5.14
C THR A 28 14.51 -3.49 3.71
N PHE A 29 15.41 -4.05 2.91
CA PHE A 29 15.13 -4.38 1.51
C PHE A 29 15.19 -5.89 1.32
N ASN A 30 14.26 -6.41 0.53
CA ASN A 30 14.23 -7.81 0.16
C ASN A 30 13.82 -7.95 -1.30
N GLU A 31 14.32 -9.00 -1.95
CA GLU A 31 14.02 -9.30 -3.34
C GLU A 31 13.09 -10.51 -3.41
N VAL A 32 12.13 -10.44 -4.31
CA VAL A 32 11.14 -11.50 -4.51
C VAL A 32 11.14 -11.89 -5.98
N ASP A 33 11.30 -13.20 -6.24
CA ASP A 33 11.08 -13.74 -7.58
C ASP A 33 9.59 -13.70 -7.92
N MET A 34 9.27 -12.89 -8.91
CA MET A 34 7.90 -12.70 -9.38
C MET A 34 7.46 -13.65 -10.49
N SER A 35 8.33 -14.53 -10.95
CA SER A 35 8.08 -15.39 -12.14
C SER A 35 6.80 -16.20 -12.01
N ASN A 36 6.59 -16.85 -10.88
CA ASN A 36 5.38 -17.67 -10.64
C ASN A 36 4.10 -16.82 -10.60
N ILE A 37 4.15 -15.63 -9.98
CA ILE A 37 3.01 -14.72 -9.90
C ILE A 37 2.69 -14.14 -11.27
N ILE A 38 3.71 -13.80 -12.06
CA ILE A 38 3.55 -13.30 -13.43
C ILE A 38 2.89 -14.38 -14.30
N SER A 39 3.38 -15.64 -14.26
CA SER A 39 2.77 -16.76 -14.98
C SER A 39 1.33 -16.99 -14.56
N MET A 40 1.09 -17.16 -13.25
CA MET A 40 -0.26 -17.38 -12.71
C MET A 40 -1.23 -16.28 -13.15
N ARG A 41 -0.80 -15.03 -13.07
CA ARG A 41 -1.60 -13.89 -13.51
C ARG A 41 -1.89 -13.96 -15.01
N LYS A 42 -0.89 -14.28 -15.84
CA LYS A 42 -1.04 -14.41 -17.29
C LYS A 42 -2.00 -15.52 -17.67
N ASP A 43 -1.86 -16.67 -17.04
CA ASP A 43 -2.63 -17.89 -17.36
C ASP A 43 -4.11 -17.76 -16.95
N ASN A 44 -4.39 -16.97 -15.89
CA ASN A 44 -5.76 -16.80 -15.38
C ASN A 44 -6.42 -15.47 -15.77
N GLN A 45 -5.74 -14.58 -16.51
CA GLN A 45 -6.20 -13.21 -16.74
C GLN A 45 -7.51 -13.15 -17.52
N GLU A 46 -7.66 -13.96 -18.56
CA GLU A 46 -8.85 -13.98 -19.41
C GLU A 46 -10.07 -14.49 -18.64
N ASP A 47 -9.94 -15.65 -17.98
CA ASP A 47 -11.00 -16.24 -17.18
C ASP A 47 -11.42 -15.35 -16.03
N PHE A 48 -10.44 -14.72 -15.37
CA PHE A 48 -10.70 -13.78 -14.29
C PHE A 48 -11.46 -12.54 -14.78
N GLN A 49 -11.04 -11.98 -15.92
CA GLN A 49 -11.72 -10.82 -16.49
C GLN A 49 -13.13 -11.14 -16.97
N ASN A 50 -13.33 -12.33 -17.58
CA ASN A 50 -14.66 -12.78 -18.02
C ASN A 50 -15.59 -13.02 -16.82
N SER A 51 -15.07 -13.61 -15.73
CA SER A 51 -15.88 -13.95 -14.56
C SER A 51 -16.20 -12.73 -13.67
N TYR A 52 -15.27 -11.78 -13.53
CA TYR A 52 -15.40 -10.70 -12.55
C TYR A 52 -15.49 -9.30 -13.16
N GLY A 53 -15.31 -9.16 -14.48
CA GLY A 53 -15.36 -7.87 -15.18
C GLY A 53 -14.20 -6.93 -14.90
N ILE A 54 -13.12 -7.43 -14.28
CA ILE A 54 -11.92 -6.65 -13.92
C ILE A 54 -10.66 -7.47 -14.18
N LYS A 55 -9.56 -6.78 -14.47
CA LYS A 55 -8.25 -7.42 -14.65
C LYS A 55 -7.65 -7.82 -13.30
N LEU A 56 -7.00 -8.98 -13.26
CA LEU A 56 -6.20 -9.41 -12.12
C LEU A 56 -4.89 -8.60 -12.09
N GLY A 57 -4.74 -7.75 -11.10
CA GLY A 57 -3.53 -6.95 -10.86
C GLY A 57 -2.55 -7.63 -9.92
N PHE A 58 -1.39 -7.00 -9.70
CA PHE A 58 -0.43 -7.48 -8.69
C PHE A 58 -0.83 -7.08 -7.27
N MET A 59 -1.61 -6.01 -7.11
CA MET A 59 -1.93 -5.47 -5.79
C MET A 59 -2.68 -6.45 -4.91
N SER A 60 -3.61 -7.22 -5.47
CA SER A 60 -4.34 -8.25 -4.70
C SER A 60 -3.41 -9.33 -4.13
N PHE A 61 -2.38 -9.74 -4.86
CA PHE A 61 -1.36 -10.67 -4.35
C PHE A 61 -0.59 -10.06 -3.17
N PHE A 62 -0.13 -8.82 -3.30
CA PHE A 62 0.59 -8.13 -2.22
C PHE A 62 -0.29 -7.88 -1.00
N VAL A 63 -1.55 -7.47 -1.19
CA VAL A 63 -2.50 -7.32 -0.08
C VAL A 63 -2.66 -8.63 0.67
N LYS A 64 -2.91 -9.74 -0.03
CA LYS A 64 -3.06 -11.07 0.60
C LYS A 64 -1.78 -11.52 1.30
N ALA A 65 -0.62 -11.33 0.69
CA ALA A 65 0.67 -11.65 1.30
C ALA A 65 0.93 -10.83 2.58
N CYS A 66 0.64 -9.52 2.55
CA CYS A 66 0.74 -8.66 3.73
C CYS A 66 -0.18 -9.15 4.86
N ILE A 67 -1.43 -9.51 4.56
CA ILE A 67 -2.37 -10.02 5.56
C ILE A 67 -1.83 -11.29 6.23
N VAL A 68 -1.26 -12.21 5.44
CA VAL A 68 -0.62 -13.41 6.02
C VAL A 68 0.52 -13.00 6.96
N GLY A 69 1.37 -12.09 6.54
CA GLY A 69 2.47 -11.58 7.36
C GLY A 69 1.99 -10.90 8.65
N LEU A 70 0.97 -10.06 8.56
CA LEU A 70 0.38 -9.36 9.72
C LEU A 70 -0.28 -10.33 10.72
N LYS A 71 -0.88 -11.41 10.24
CA LYS A 71 -1.44 -12.47 11.10
C LYS A 71 -0.34 -13.29 11.81
N LEU A 72 0.79 -13.52 11.14
CA LEU A 72 1.96 -14.21 11.72
C LEU A 72 2.74 -13.32 12.71
N PHE A 73 2.77 -12.01 12.46
CA PHE A 73 3.49 -11.04 13.27
C PHE A 73 2.56 -9.89 13.72
N PRO A 74 1.66 -10.15 14.68
CA PRO A 74 0.61 -9.19 15.05
C PRO A 74 1.14 -7.85 15.60
N ALA A 75 2.36 -7.81 16.11
CA ALA A 75 3.00 -6.57 16.55
C ALA A 75 3.20 -5.54 15.41
N ILE A 76 3.27 -6.00 14.15
CA ILE A 76 3.34 -5.12 12.98
C ILE A 76 1.97 -4.48 12.68
N ASN A 77 0.87 -5.15 13.08
CA ASN A 77 -0.50 -4.63 12.97
C ASN A 77 -0.96 -3.97 14.28
N ALA A 78 -0.02 -3.35 14.99
CA ALA A 78 -0.26 -2.65 16.23
C ALA A 78 0.21 -1.19 16.11
N GLU A 79 -0.26 -0.35 17.00
CA GLU A 79 0.19 1.03 17.14
C GLU A 79 0.60 1.29 18.59
N VAL A 80 1.40 2.31 18.80
CA VAL A 80 1.84 2.73 20.14
C VAL A 80 1.02 3.95 20.56
N GLU A 81 0.29 3.80 21.66
CA GLU A 81 -0.44 4.89 22.31
C GLU A 81 0.15 5.10 23.71
N ASN A 82 0.81 6.24 23.91
CA ASN A 82 1.59 6.51 25.13
C ASN A 82 2.64 5.39 25.35
N ASP A 83 2.52 4.61 26.42
CA ASP A 83 3.41 3.51 26.77
C ASP A 83 2.78 2.13 26.50
N GLU A 84 1.68 2.08 25.72
CA GLU A 84 0.93 0.85 25.46
C GLU A 84 1.00 0.46 23.98
N MET A 85 1.04 -0.84 23.71
CA MET A 85 0.87 -1.41 22.37
C MET A 85 -0.60 -1.79 22.16
N VAL A 86 -1.24 -1.15 21.20
CA VAL A 86 -2.64 -1.41 20.84
C VAL A 86 -2.68 -2.33 19.61
N TYR A 87 -2.95 -3.61 19.84
CA TYR A 87 -3.10 -4.61 18.79
C TYR A 87 -4.44 -4.47 18.07
N LYS A 88 -4.43 -4.44 16.75
CA LYS A 88 -5.65 -4.39 15.94
C LYS A 88 -6.05 -5.80 15.51
N ASN A 89 -7.29 -6.20 15.83
CA ASN A 89 -7.84 -7.52 15.44
C ASN A 89 -8.59 -7.46 14.10
N TYR A 90 -8.25 -6.49 13.25
CA TYR A 90 -8.78 -6.31 11.92
C TYR A 90 -7.65 -5.85 10.98
N TYR A 91 -7.84 -6.05 9.68
CA TYR A 91 -6.80 -5.83 8.69
C TYR A 91 -7.30 -4.88 7.61
N ASN A 92 -7.08 -3.59 7.84
CA ASN A 92 -7.43 -2.52 6.92
C ASN A 92 -6.17 -2.07 6.18
N VAL A 93 -6.05 -2.45 4.93
CA VAL A 93 -4.85 -2.17 4.14
C VAL A 93 -5.04 -0.89 3.35
N SER A 94 -4.25 0.13 3.66
CA SER A 94 -4.18 1.38 2.91
C SER A 94 -3.25 1.22 1.70
N PHE A 95 -3.52 1.95 0.62
CA PHE A 95 -2.63 1.98 -0.53
C PHE A 95 -2.47 3.39 -1.09
N ALA A 96 -1.25 3.71 -1.53
CA ALA A 96 -0.94 5.05 -2.02
C ALA A 96 -1.43 5.24 -3.46
N VAL A 97 -2.18 6.31 -3.71
CA VAL A 97 -2.68 6.72 -5.03
C VAL A 97 -2.19 8.11 -5.36
N GLY A 98 -1.47 8.25 -6.47
CA GLY A 98 -1.07 9.55 -7.01
C GLY A 98 -2.23 10.22 -7.73
N THR A 99 -2.47 11.49 -7.42
CA THR A 99 -3.43 12.36 -8.11
C THR A 99 -2.75 13.64 -8.56
N GLU A 100 -3.38 14.41 -9.43
CA GLU A 100 -2.86 15.73 -9.84
C GLU A 100 -2.66 16.70 -8.67
N LYS A 101 -3.43 16.52 -7.60
CA LYS A 101 -3.36 17.35 -6.38
C LYS A 101 -2.36 16.86 -5.36
N GLY A 102 -1.78 15.67 -5.54
CA GLY A 102 -0.85 15.03 -4.62
C GLY A 102 -1.17 13.57 -4.35
N LEU A 103 -0.54 12.99 -3.33
CA LEU A 103 -0.72 11.62 -2.91
C LEU A 103 -1.86 11.51 -1.90
N VAL A 104 -2.75 10.56 -2.09
CA VAL A 104 -3.79 10.16 -1.12
C VAL A 104 -3.66 8.68 -0.80
N VAL A 105 -4.16 8.27 0.35
CA VAL A 105 -3.95 6.92 0.88
C VAL A 105 -5.30 6.33 1.34
N PRO A 106 -6.15 5.90 0.38
CA PRO A 106 -7.42 5.26 0.70
C PRO A 106 -7.22 3.88 1.33
N VAL A 107 -8.27 3.35 1.96
CA VAL A 107 -8.24 2.18 2.83
C VAL A 107 -9.16 1.08 2.33
N LEU A 108 -8.60 -0.11 2.09
CA LEU A 108 -9.36 -1.36 1.93
C LEU A 108 -9.73 -1.88 3.32
N LYS A 109 -10.98 -1.75 3.72
CA LYS A 109 -11.45 -2.21 5.03
C LYS A 109 -11.74 -3.71 5.00
N ASN A 110 -11.36 -4.42 6.09
CA ASN A 110 -11.52 -5.86 6.22
C ASN A 110 -10.93 -6.64 5.03
N ALA A 111 -9.73 -6.26 4.62
CA ALA A 111 -9.09 -6.80 3.42
C ALA A 111 -8.79 -8.32 3.53
N ASP A 112 -8.75 -8.86 4.74
CA ASP A 112 -8.58 -10.29 4.98
C ASP A 112 -9.80 -11.13 4.55
N GLU A 113 -11.00 -10.55 4.61
CA GLU A 113 -12.24 -11.18 4.19
C GLU A 113 -12.47 -11.10 2.66
N MET A 114 -11.78 -10.20 1.98
CA MET A 114 -11.95 -9.96 0.54
C MET A 114 -11.34 -11.06 -0.31
N SER A 115 -11.99 -11.42 -1.41
CA SER A 115 -11.40 -12.22 -2.49
C SER A 115 -10.43 -11.37 -3.32
N PHE A 116 -9.64 -12.00 -4.20
CA PHE A 116 -8.79 -11.26 -5.17
C PHE A 116 -9.62 -10.30 -6.03
N ALA A 117 -10.80 -10.73 -6.47
CA ALA A 117 -11.68 -9.91 -7.28
C ALA A 117 -12.23 -8.70 -6.51
N ASP A 118 -12.60 -8.89 -5.24
CA ASP A 118 -13.08 -7.80 -4.40
C ASP A 118 -11.97 -6.77 -4.14
N ILE A 119 -10.75 -7.23 -3.87
CA ILE A 119 -9.59 -6.34 -3.69
C ILE A 119 -9.36 -5.50 -4.94
N GLU A 120 -9.30 -6.12 -6.13
CA GLU A 120 -9.06 -5.38 -7.39
C GLU A 120 -10.21 -4.41 -7.70
N LYS A 121 -11.47 -4.78 -7.46
CA LYS A 121 -12.65 -3.91 -7.64
C LYS A 121 -12.59 -2.70 -6.69
N ASN A 122 -12.33 -2.94 -5.42
CA ASN A 122 -12.24 -1.86 -4.41
C ASN A 122 -11.07 -0.93 -4.68
N ILE A 123 -9.89 -1.46 -5.06
CA ILE A 123 -8.73 -0.64 -5.44
C ILE A 123 -9.09 0.26 -6.63
N LYS A 124 -9.76 -0.30 -7.65
CA LYS A 124 -10.19 0.47 -8.82
C LYS A 124 -11.17 1.58 -8.41
N ASP A 125 -12.21 1.25 -7.65
CA ASP A 125 -13.22 2.22 -7.20
C ASP A 125 -12.60 3.35 -6.39
N LEU A 126 -11.80 3.03 -5.38
CA LEU A 126 -11.11 4.00 -4.55
C LEU A 126 -10.10 4.85 -5.35
N SER A 127 -9.42 4.25 -6.34
CA SER A 127 -8.51 5.00 -7.23
C SER A 127 -9.26 5.95 -8.14
N ASP A 128 -10.41 5.55 -8.67
CA ASP A 128 -11.26 6.41 -9.50
C ASP A 128 -11.86 7.56 -8.66
N LYS A 129 -12.32 7.27 -7.44
CA LYS A 129 -12.75 8.31 -6.47
C LYS A 129 -11.61 9.28 -6.14
N ALA A 130 -10.38 8.77 -5.95
CA ALA A 130 -9.21 9.60 -5.67
C ALA A 130 -8.92 10.59 -6.80
N LYS A 131 -8.91 10.11 -8.05
CA LYS A 131 -8.67 10.94 -9.24
C LYS A 131 -9.77 11.98 -9.44
N ASN A 132 -11.02 11.60 -9.17
CA ASN A 132 -12.19 12.48 -9.30
C ASN A 132 -12.37 13.44 -8.11
N GLY A 133 -11.56 13.28 -7.03
CA GLY A 133 -11.67 14.11 -5.83
C GLY A 133 -12.94 13.85 -5.01
N SER A 134 -13.52 12.65 -5.12
CA SER A 134 -14.77 12.24 -4.45
C SER A 134 -14.55 11.24 -3.30
N LEU A 135 -13.30 11.06 -2.83
CA LEU A 135 -13.03 10.29 -1.62
C LEU A 135 -13.70 10.94 -0.40
N THR A 136 -14.32 10.10 0.41
CA THR A 136 -14.90 10.53 1.69
C THR A 136 -13.86 10.43 2.82
N ILE A 137 -14.21 10.96 3.99
CA ILE A 137 -13.36 10.82 5.19
C ILE A 137 -13.25 9.35 5.58
N GLU A 138 -14.34 8.61 5.48
CA GLU A 138 -14.39 7.17 5.77
C GLU A 138 -13.49 6.34 4.86
N ASP A 139 -13.32 6.76 3.59
CA ASP A 139 -12.41 6.10 2.64
C ASP A 139 -10.93 6.26 3.03
N LEU A 140 -10.60 7.22 3.90
CA LEU A 140 -9.23 7.58 4.28
C LEU A 140 -8.85 7.21 5.72
N GLN A 141 -9.78 6.66 6.51
CA GLN A 141 -9.59 6.42 7.94
C GLN A 141 -9.60 4.93 8.30
N GLY A 142 -8.93 4.60 9.40
CA GLY A 142 -8.93 3.28 9.99
C GLY A 142 -8.00 2.26 9.34
N GLY A 143 -7.04 2.71 8.52
CA GLY A 143 -6.00 1.83 7.99
C GLY A 143 -5.03 1.36 9.06
N THR A 144 -4.67 0.06 9.04
CA THR A 144 -3.73 -0.54 10.00
C THR A 144 -2.35 -0.79 9.41
N PHE A 145 -2.25 -0.86 8.10
CA PHE A 145 -1.02 -1.07 7.35
C PHE A 145 -1.10 -0.36 6.00
N THR A 146 0.03 0.06 5.44
CA THR A 146 0.06 0.76 4.15
C THR A 146 0.93 0.04 3.14
N ILE A 147 0.49 -0.01 1.88
CA ILE A 147 1.30 -0.42 0.73
C ILE A 147 1.53 0.80 -0.16
N SER A 148 2.80 1.13 -0.40
CA SER A 148 3.21 2.21 -1.32
C SER A 148 3.86 1.62 -2.56
N ASN A 149 3.27 1.84 -3.73
CA ASN A 149 3.80 1.33 -4.99
C ASN A 149 4.63 2.41 -5.70
N GLY A 150 5.94 2.39 -5.47
CA GLY A 150 6.92 3.23 -6.17
C GLY A 150 7.35 2.68 -7.54
N GLY A 151 7.02 1.42 -7.85
CA GLY A 151 7.40 0.76 -9.11
C GLY A 151 6.81 1.43 -10.33
N VAL A 152 5.60 2.01 -10.22
CA VAL A 152 4.96 2.79 -11.28
C VAL A 152 5.73 4.06 -11.65
N TYR A 153 6.63 4.52 -10.80
CA TYR A 153 7.52 5.67 -11.02
C TYR A 153 8.97 5.24 -11.29
N GLY A 154 9.22 3.94 -11.49
CA GLY A 154 10.56 3.39 -11.70
C GLY A 154 11.42 3.33 -10.44
N SER A 155 10.83 3.45 -9.25
CA SER A 155 11.56 3.36 -7.99
C SER A 155 12.24 2.01 -7.80
N MET A 156 13.43 2.01 -7.23
CA MET A 156 14.24 0.80 -7.01
C MET A 156 14.59 0.57 -5.54
N LEU A 157 15.05 1.57 -4.82
CA LEU A 157 15.44 1.48 -3.40
C LEU A 157 14.92 2.69 -2.61
N SER A 158 13.64 3.02 -2.78
CA SER A 158 13.02 4.08 -1.98
C SER A 158 12.74 3.63 -0.55
N THR A 159 12.74 4.58 0.36
CA THR A 159 12.47 4.40 1.78
C THR A 159 11.15 5.08 2.11
N PRO A 160 10.00 4.37 2.07
CA PRO A 160 8.71 4.97 2.35
C PRO A 160 8.65 5.58 3.75
N ILE A 161 7.93 6.68 3.89
CA ILE A 161 7.63 7.29 5.18
C ILE A 161 6.39 6.62 5.76
N LEU A 162 6.42 6.30 7.04
CA LEU A 162 5.28 5.72 7.76
C LEU A 162 4.05 6.62 7.66
N ASN A 163 2.88 6.00 7.68
CA ASN A 163 1.59 6.67 7.80
C ASN A 163 1.08 6.52 9.23
N PRO A 164 1.39 7.47 10.14
CA PRO A 164 1.03 7.34 11.54
C PRO A 164 -0.51 7.19 11.72
N PRO A 165 -0.94 6.40 12.72
CA PRO A 165 -0.17 5.76 13.79
C PRO A 165 0.38 4.36 13.44
N GLN A 166 0.35 3.95 12.17
CA GLN A 166 0.81 2.63 11.71
C GLN A 166 2.31 2.41 11.99
N SER A 167 2.65 1.18 12.37
CA SER A 167 4.01 0.78 12.73
C SER A 167 4.87 0.37 11.54
N ALA A 168 4.26 0.07 10.38
CA ALA A 168 4.99 -0.37 9.21
C ALA A 168 4.32 0.03 7.89
N VAL A 169 5.11 0.04 6.82
CA VAL A 169 4.68 0.27 5.44
C VAL A 169 5.47 -0.64 4.50
N LEU A 170 4.79 -1.28 3.56
CA LEU A 170 5.45 -1.99 2.47
C LEU A 170 5.69 -1.04 1.29
N GLY A 171 6.97 -0.89 0.90
CA GLY A 171 7.34 -0.24 -0.35
C GLY A 171 7.49 -1.28 -1.46
N MET A 172 6.63 -1.21 -2.47
CA MET A 172 6.81 -1.99 -3.70
C MET A 172 7.69 -1.20 -4.66
N HIS A 173 8.59 -1.90 -5.33
CA HIS A 173 9.50 -1.33 -6.32
C HIS A 173 9.25 -1.89 -7.72
N ASN A 174 10.10 -1.52 -8.66
CA ASN A 174 9.99 -1.97 -10.03
C ASN A 174 10.29 -3.47 -10.16
N ILE A 175 9.62 -4.13 -11.11
CA ILE A 175 9.96 -5.49 -11.53
C ILE A 175 11.00 -5.36 -12.63
N VAL A 176 12.18 -5.96 -12.41
CA VAL A 176 13.34 -5.84 -13.31
C VAL A 176 13.82 -7.23 -13.70
N GLU A 177 13.99 -7.46 -14.99
CA GLU A 177 14.67 -8.65 -15.50
C GLU A 177 16.18 -8.46 -15.34
N ARG A 178 16.81 -9.33 -14.52
CA ARG A 178 18.25 -9.28 -14.26
C ARG A 178 18.80 -10.65 -13.86
N PRO A 179 20.09 -10.92 -14.07
CA PRO A 179 20.73 -12.12 -13.53
C PRO A 179 20.77 -12.03 -12.00
N VAL A 180 20.40 -13.13 -11.35
CA VAL A 180 20.47 -13.30 -9.89
C VAL A 180 21.16 -14.61 -9.58
N VAL A 181 21.75 -14.70 -8.39
CA VAL A 181 22.36 -15.92 -7.89
C VAL A 181 21.27 -16.75 -7.21
N VAL A 182 21.13 -18.02 -7.60
CA VAL A 182 20.23 -19.00 -7.00
C VAL A 182 21.08 -20.20 -6.57
N ASP A 183 21.00 -20.58 -5.30
CA ASP A 183 21.73 -21.71 -4.72
C ASP A 183 23.26 -21.71 -4.97
N GLY A 184 23.84 -20.54 -5.04
CA GLY A 184 25.27 -20.31 -5.31
C GLY A 184 25.61 -20.24 -6.76
#